data_4f6dae396100ccb3ae46e3fe36651583
#
_entry.id   4f6dae396100ccb3ae46e3fe36651583
#
_cell.length_a   1.000
_cell.length_b   1.000
_cell.length_c   1.000
_cell.angle_alpha   90.00
_cell.angle_beta   90.00
_cell.angle_gamma   90.00
#
_symmetry.space_group_name_H-M   'P 1'
#
loop_
_entity.id
_entity.type
_entity.pdbx_description
1 polymer ?
#
loop_
_entity_poly.entity_id
_entity_poly.type
_entity_poly.pdbx_seq_one_letter_code
_entity_poly.pdbx_strand_id
1 'polypeptide(L)'
;MKVHWSHEPEAHDYPAAAAYLSLITDPSTAESLVGELASQPIVFHKAKDILRAARLPLLPSDDPYVAKDLKNVRKGKKLSPVLLVQGTLEGTPLQIADGYHRVCASYHLSEDTDVSAQIVTIGSHPPLF
;
A
#
# COMPACT_ATOMS: atom_id res chain seq x y z
N MET A 1 4.89 14.23 14.69
CA MET A 1 3.50 14.39 14.21
C MET A 1 2.94 13.01 13.88
N LYS A 2 1.76 12.73 14.34
CA LYS A 2 1.15 11.40 14.21
C LYS A 2 0.21 11.36 13.01
N VAL A 3 0.29 10.26 12.23
CA VAL A 3 -0.66 10.02 11.15
C VAL A 3 -1.94 9.42 11.74
N HIS A 4 -3.08 9.95 11.33
CA HIS A 4 -4.39 9.38 11.65
C HIS A 4 -4.92 8.65 10.41
N TRP A 5 -5.32 7.38 10.59
CA TRP A 5 -5.78 6.53 9.51
C TRP A 5 -7.29 6.38 9.52
N SER A 6 -7.90 6.36 8.35
CA SER A 6 -9.29 5.95 8.19
C SER A 6 -9.44 4.48 8.57
N HIS A 7 -10.64 4.06 8.93
CA HIS A 7 -10.89 2.67 9.34
C HIS A 7 -10.77 1.68 8.19
N GLU A 8 -10.98 2.16 6.96
CA GLU A 8 -10.94 1.32 5.77
C GLU A 8 -10.45 2.14 4.58
N PRO A 9 -9.94 1.49 3.52
CA PRO A 9 -9.59 2.18 2.29
C PRO A 9 -10.79 2.88 1.67
N GLU A 10 -10.53 3.90 0.86
CA GLU A 10 -11.58 4.58 0.10
C GLU A 10 -12.03 3.69 -1.06
N ALA A 11 -13.27 3.86 -1.49
CA ALA A 11 -13.85 3.03 -2.54
C ALA A 11 -13.02 3.05 -3.83
N HIS A 12 -12.44 4.21 -4.19
CA HIS A 12 -11.64 4.35 -5.40
C HIS A 12 -10.23 3.73 -5.29
N ASP A 13 -9.79 3.36 -4.09
CA ASP A 13 -8.47 2.74 -3.91
C ASP A 13 -8.44 1.34 -4.54
N TYR A 14 -9.54 0.61 -4.49
CA TYR A 14 -9.61 -0.75 -5.03
C TYR A 14 -9.51 -0.78 -6.57
N PRO A 15 -10.26 0.03 -7.33
CA PRO A 15 -10.05 0.11 -8.77
C PRO A 15 -8.63 0.57 -9.16
N ALA A 16 -8.03 1.46 -8.38
CA ALA A 16 -6.65 1.89 -8.62
C ALA A 16 -5.67 0.73 -8.44
N ALA A 17 -5.85 -0.07 -7.39
CA ALA A 17 -5.04 -1.26 -7.16
C ALA A 17 -5.21 -2.29 -8.28
N ALA A 18 -6.45 -2.50 -8.74
CA ALA A 18 -6.73 -3.42 -9.86
C ALA A 18 -6.04 -2.96 -11.15
N ALA A 19 -6.08 -1.67 -11.44
CA ALA A 19 -5.41 -1.11 -12.61
C ALA A 19 -3.90 -1.35 -12.57
N TYR A 20 -3.28 -1.12 -11.42
CA TYR A 20 -1.85 -1.39 -11.25
C TYR A 20 -1.53 -2.88 -11.39
N LEU A 21 -2.27 -3.73 -10.69
CA LEU A 21 -2.02 -5.18 -10.69
C LEU A 21 -2.23 -5.81 -12.06
N SER A 22 -3.12 -5.26 -12.89
CA SER A 22 -3.35 -5.75 -14.24
C SER A 22 -2.15 -5.53 -15.17
N LEU A 23 -1.16 -4.73 -14.75
CA LEU A 23 0.09 -4.56 -15.49
C LEU A 23 1.12 -5.64 -15.15
N ILE A 24 0.94 -6.37 -14.05
CA ILE A 24 1.89 -7.39 -13.60
C ILE A 24 1.29 -8.79 -13.55
N THR A 25 -0.01 -8.92 -13.70
CA THR A 25 -0.71 -10.19 -13.81
C THR A 25 -1.93 -10.03 -14.71
N ASP A 26 -2.62 -11.13 -15.03
CA ASP A 26 -3.80 -11.03 -15.88
C ASP A 26 -4.95 -10.31 -15.15
N PRO A 27 -5.91 -9.73 -15.90
CA PRO A 27 -7.00 -8.97 -15.27
C PRO A 27 -7.85 -9.78 -14.30
N SER A 28 -8.09 -11.05 -14.59
CA SER A 28 -8.89 -11.93 -13.75
C SER A 28 -8.23 -12.15 -12.39
N THR A 29 -6.92 -12.42 -12.38
CA THR A 29 -6.14 -12.57 -11.15
C THR A 29 -6.08 -11.25 -10.39
N ALA A 30 -5.89 -10.13 -11.09
CA ALA A 30 -5.88 -8.80 -10.45
C ALA A 30 -7.20 -8.53 -9.73
N GLU A 31 -8.33 -8.78 -10.37
CA GLU A 31 -9.64 -8.59 -9.76
C GLU A 31 -9.85 -9.49 -8.54
N SER A 32 -9.40 -10.74 -8.63
CA SER A 32 -9.49 -11.69 -7.54
C SER A 32 -8.67 -11.24 -6.33
N LEU A 33 -7.44 -10.76 -6.56
CA LEU A 33 -6.58 -10.22 -5.49
C LEU A 33 -7.24 -9.01 -4.82
N VAL A 34 -7.80 -8.10 -5.60
CA VAL A 34 -8.47 -6.90 -5.07
C VAL A 34 -9.71 -7.28 -4.26
N GLY A 35 -10.48 -8.25 -4.72
CA GLY A 35 -11.62 -8.78 -3.96
C GLY A 35 -11.20 -9.36 -2.62
N GLU A 36 -10.08 -10.08 -2.58
CA GLU A 36 -9.54 -10.60 -1.32
C GLU A 36 -9.02 -9.48 -0.42
N LEU A 37 -8.37 -8.46 -0.99
CA LEU A 37 -7.92 -7.30 -0.21
C LEU A 37 -9.07 -6.68 0.57
N ALA A 38 -10.21 -6.49 -0.08
CA ALA A 38 -11.37 -5.86 0.54
C ALA A 38 -11.90 -6.64 1.74
N SER A 39 -11.64 -7.94 1.83
CA SER A 39 -12.06 -8.78 2.94
C SER A 39 -11.01 -8.93 4.05
N GLN A 40 -9.80 -8.37 3.85
CA GLN A 40 -8.73 -8.50 4.84
C GLN A 40 -8.90 -7.52 5.99
N PRO A 41 -8.50 -7.92 7.21
CA PRO A 41 -8.46 -6.97 8.31
C PRO A 41 -7.36 -5.93 8.10
N ILE A 42 -7.50 -4.80 8.78
CA ILE A 42 -6.43 -3.80 8.81
C ILE A 42 -5.27 -4.32 9.67
N VAL A 43 -4.07 -4.18 9.13
CA VAL A 43 -2.82 -4.48 9.85
C VAL A 43 -1.90 -3.26 9.75
N PHE A 44 -0.85 -3.24 10.55
CA PHE A 44 0.10 -2.13 10.58
C PHE A 44 1.51 -2.64 10.32
N HIS A 45 2.23 -1.95 9.44
CA HIS A 45 3.63 -2.22 9.16
C HIS A 45 4.40 -0.91 9.11
N LYS A 46 5.66 -0.93 9.52
CA LYS A 46 6.49 0.27 9.50
C LYS A 46 6.77 0.74 8.09
N ALA A 47 6.74 2.05 7.88
CA ALA A 47 7.00 2.64 6.56
C ALA A 47 8.32 2.15 5.96
N LYS A 48 9.39 2.09 6.78
CA LYS A 48 10.70 1.60 6.31
C LYS A 48 10.66 0.15 5.84
N ASP A 49 9.88 -0.69 6.51
CA ASP A 49 9.80 -2.11 6.15
C ASP A 49 9.01 -2.30 4.85
N ILE A 50 7.96 -1.53 4.66
CA ILE A 50 7.17 -1.58 3.41
C ILE A 50 8.05 -1.19 2.22
N LEU A 51 8.78 -0.06 2.32
CA LEU A 51 9.63 0.39 1.22
C LEU A 51 10.75 -0.60 0.92
N ARG A 52 11.37 -1.16 1.97
CA ARG A 52 12.43 -2.14 1.80
C ARG A 52 11.91 -3.43 1.14
N ALA A 53 10.77 -3.93 1.59
CA ALA A 53 10.16 -5.14 1.03
C ALA A 53 9.70 -4.92 -0.42
N ALA A 54 9.24 -3.72 -0.74
CA ALA A 54 8.81 -3.36 -2.09
C ALA A 54 9.99 -3.03 -3.01
N ARG A 55 11.19 -2.82 -2.45
CA ARG A 55 12.39 -2.41 -3.21
C ARG A 55 12.17 -1.14 -3.99
N LEU A 56 11.38 -0.21 -3.42
CA LEU A 56 11.07 1.07 -4.04
C LEU A 56 11.86 2.18 -3.36
N PRO A 57 12.28 3.19 -4.12
CA PRO A 57 12.98 4.34 -3.54
C PRO A 57 12.04 5.18 -2.71
N LEU A 58 12.60 5.88 -1.73
CA LEU A 58 11.87 6.90 -1.00
C LEU A 58 11.74 8.13 -1.90
N LEU A 59 10.51 8.49 -2.25
CA LEU A 59 10.27 9.72 -2.99
C LEU A 59 10.53 10.92 -2.08
N PRO A 60 11.06 12.04 -2.64
CA PRO A 60 11.37 13.20 -1.82
C PRO A 60 10.10 13.87 -1.25
N SER A 61 10.28 14.62 -0.18
CA SER A 61 9.16 15.30 0.49
C SER A 61 8.51 16.38 -0.37
N ASP A 62 9.20 16.86 -1.41
CA ASP A 62 8.64 17.84 -2.36
C ASP A 62 8.00 17.20 -3.59
N ASP A 63 7.99 15.86 -3.70
CA ASP A 63 7.12 15.21 -4.68
C ASP A 63 5.69 15.70 -4.47
N PRO A 64 4.98 16.13 -5.53
CA PRO A 64 3.66 16.76 -5.34
C PRO A 64 2.66 15.92 -4.55
N TYR A 65 2.65 14.61 -4.75
CA TYR A 65 1.70 13.74 -4.05
C TYR A 65 2.15 13.47 -2.61
N VAL A 66 3.46 13.29 -2.39
CA VAL A 66 4.01 13.15 -1.04
C VAL A 66 3.78 14.44 -0.24
N ALA A 67 4.03 15.60 -0.85
CA ALA A 67 3.81 16.89 -0.22
C ALA A 67 2.34 17.11 0.14
N LYS A 68 1.42 16.68 -0.73
CA LYS A 68 -0.01 16.75 -0.46
C LYS A 68 -0.40 15.90 0.74
N ASP A 69 0.11 14.67 0.83
CA ASP A 69 -0.17 13.80 1.96
C ASP A 69 0.40 14.36 3.27
N LEU A 70 1.63 14.90 3.22
CA LEU A 70 2.23 15.55 4.39
C LEU A 70 1.40 16.76 4.85
N LYS A 71 0.89 17.55 3.91
CA LYS A 71 0.02 18.69 4.22
C LYS A 71 -1.28 18.23 4.88
N ASN A 72 -1.87 17.15 4.37
CA ASN A 72 -3.08 16.58 4.94
C ASN A 72 -2.85 16.11 6.37
N VAL A 73 -1.73 15.44 6.64
CA VAL A 73 -1.37 15.02 8.01
C VAL A 73 -1.24 16.23 8.93
N ARG A 74 -0.56 17.29 8.49
CA ARG A 74 -0.42 18.52 9.28
C ARG A 74 -1.76 19.17 9.61
N LYS A 75 -2.75 19.02 8.72
CA LYS A 75 -4.11 19.53 8.92
C LYS A 75 -4.99 18.61 9.76
N GLY A 76 -4.46 17.48 10.22
CA GLY A 76 -5.22 16.50 10.98
C GLY A 76 -6.16 15.66 10.14
N LYS A 77 -6.03 15.69 8.82
CA LYS A 77 -6.84 14.83 7.94
C LYS A 77 -6.37 13.39 8.00
N LYS A 78 -7.30 12.47 7.90
CA LYS A 78 -7.00 11.05 7.88
C LYS A 78 -6.47 10.63 6.52
N LEU A 79 -5.51 9.69 6.53
CA LEU A 79 -5.06 9.00 5.33
C LEU A 79 -5.78 7.65 5.24
N SER A 80 -6.04 7.19 4.03
CA SER A 80 -6.64 5.87 3.84
C SER A 80 -5.56 4.78 3.91
N PRO A 81 -5.90 3.58 4.46
CA PRO A 81 -4.98 2.45 4.48
C PRO A 81 -4.47 2.11 3.08
N VAL A 82 -3.24 1.62 3.01
CA VAL A 82 -2.63 1.22 1.74
C VAL A 82 -2.99 -0.22 1.40
N LEU A 83 -2.86 -0.59 0.13
CA LEU A 83 -3.19 -1.93 -0.36
C LEU A 83 -1.91 -2.63 -0.81
N LEU A 84 -1.62 -3.78 -0.22
CA LEU A 84 -0.37 -4.50 -0.41
C LEU A 84 -0.63 -5.93 -0.90
N VAL A 85 0.25 -6.41 -1.78
CA VAL A 85 0.29 -7.82 -2.17
C VAL A 85 1.65 -8.37 -1.75
N GLN A 86 1.64 -9.36 -0.85
CA GLN A 86 2.85 -9.95 -0.32
C GLN A 86 3.64 -10.65 -1.41
N GLY A 87 4.96 -10.43 -1.44
CA GLY A 87 5.85 -11.10 -2.36
C GLY A 87 6.34 -12.44 -1.84
N THR A 88 7.44 -12.92 -2.39
CA THR A 88 8.06 -14.19 -2.02
C THR A 88 9.52 -13.99 -1.63
N LEU A 89 10.04 -14.89 -0.80
CA LEU A 89 11.47 -14.88 -0.44
C LEU A 89 12.36 -15.17 -1.64
N GLU A 90 11.86 -15.86 -2.65
CA GLU A 90 12.63 -16.27 -3.83
C GLU A 90 12.90 -15.11 -4.80
N GLY A 91 12.28 -13.97 -4.62
CA GLY A 91 12.63 -12.81 -5.42
C GLY A 91 11.49 -11.90 -5.87
N THR A 92 10.24 -12.25 -5.63
CA THR A 92 9.13 -11.35 -5.93
C THR A 92 8.99 -10.33 -4.81
N PRO A 93 9.17 -9.03 -5.08
CA PRO A 93 9.03 -8.03 -4.03
C PRO A 93 7.58 -7.84 -3.62
N LEU A 94 7.38 -7.25 -2.43
CA LEU A 94 6.07 -6.74 -2.02
C LEU A 94 5.57 -5.76 -3.07
N GLN A 95 4.28 -5.84 -3.43
CA GLN A 95 3.67 -4.87 -4.32
C GLN A 95 2.85 -3.87 -3.50
N ILE A 96 3.12 -2.59 -3.68
CA ILE A 96 2.24 -1.54 -3.16
C ILE A 96 1.22 -1.30 -4.28
N ALA A 97 0.09 -2.00 -4.20
CA ALA A 97 -0.94 -1.93 -5.23
C ALA A 97 -1.64 -0.56 -5.25
N ASP A 98 -1.70 0.09 -4.08
CA ASP A 98 -2.18 1.47 -3.95
C ASP A 98 -1.61 2.08 -2.68
N GLY A 99 -1.12 3.33 -2.77
CA GLY A 99 -0.67 4.08 -1.61
C GLY A 99 0.82 4.31 -1.48
N TYR A 100 1.60 4.15 -2.53
CA TYR A 100 3.06 4.38 -2.51
C TYR A 100 3.42 5.76 -1.92
N HIS A 101 2.73 6.82 -2.35
CA HIS A 101 3.01 8.18 -1.86
C HIS A 101 2.68 8.33 -0.37
N ARG A 102 1.63 7.66 0.12
CA ARG A 102 1.28 7.66 1.54
C ARG A 102 2.33 6.98 2.39
N VAL A 103 2.94 5.91 1.88
CA VAL A 103 4.06 5.25 2.56
C VAL A 103 5.26 6.18 2.63
N CYS A 104 5.60 6.85 1.53
CA CYS A 104 6.71 7.81 1.51
C CYS A 104 6.47 8.99 2.45
N ALA A 105 5.26 9.55 2.47
CA ALA A 105 4.90 10.62 3.39
C ALA A 105 5.05 10.17 4.84
N SER A 106 4.56 8.97 5.15
CA SER A 106 4.69 8.39 6.49
C SER A 106 6.16 8.25 6.90
N TYR A 107 7.02 7.78 5.99
CA TYR A 107 8.46 7.65 6.22
C TYR A 107 9.10 9.00 6.55
N HIS A 108 8.71 10.07 5.84
CA HIS A 108 9.27 11.40 6.08
C HIS A 108 8.91 11.96 7.46
N LEU A 109 7.79 11.53 8.03
CA LEU A 109 7.43 11.90 9.41
C LEU A 109 8.27 11.10 10.41
N SER A 110 8.41 9.82 10.19
CA SER A 110 9.31 8.90 10.89
C SER A 110 9.39 7.60 10.08
N GLU A 111 10.58 7.07 9.90
CA GLU A 111 10.75 5.77 9.24
C GLU A 111 10.03 4.64 9.97
N ASP A 112 9.77 4.83 11.28
CA ASP A 112 9.07 3.87 12.12
C ASP A 112 7.56 4.11 12.20
N THR A 113 7.02 5.03 11.39
CA THR A 113 5.57 5.26 11.34
C THR A 113 4.86 3.97 10.99
N ASP A 114 3.87 3.59 11.81
CA ASP A 114 3.00 2.45 11.54
C ASP A 114 2.01 2.84 10.45
N VAL A 115 2.11 2.16 9.30
CA VAL A 115 1.24 2.39 8.15
C VAL A 115 0.11 1.39 8.18
N SER A 116 -1.12 1.89 8.13
CA SER A 116 -2.33 1.07 8.08
C SER A 116 -2.47 0.44 6.70
N ALA A 117 -2.75 -0.86 6.64
CA ALA A 117 -2.77 -1.59 5.39
C ALA A 117 -3.76 -2.75 5.41
N GLN A 118 -4.22 -3.12 4.22
CA GLN A 118 -4.75 -4.44 3.95
C GLN A 118 -3.71 -5.17 3.11
N ILE A 119 -3.50 -6.46 3.37
CA ILE A 119 -2.51 -7.24 2.66
C ILE A 119 -3.05 -8.63 2.31
N VAL A 120 -2.81 -9.06 1.08
CA VAL A 120 -3.09 -10.43 0.65
C VAL A 120 -1.78 -11.11 0.27
N THR A 121 -1.77 -12.44 0.35
CA THR A 121 -0.61 -13.24 -0.02
C THR A 121 -0.84 -13.86 -1.40
N ILE A 122 0.24 -13.94 -2.18
CA ILE A 122 0.20 -14.66 -3.46
C ILE A 122 -0.14 -16.13 -3.20
N GLY A 123 0.29 -16.69 -2.07
CA GLY A 123 0.04 -18.07 -1.69
C GLY A 123 -1.42 -18.42 -1.43
N SER A 124 -2.31 -17.40 -1.24
CA SER A 124 -3.75 -17.62 -1.16
C SER A 124 -4.35 -17.93 -2.54
N HIS A 125 -3.57 -17.76 -3.60
CA HIS A 125 -3.93 -18.10 -4.97
C HIS A 125 -3.06 -19.26 -5.41
N PRO A 126 -3.58 -20.50 -5.44
CA PRO A 126 -2.77 -21.64 -5.85
C PRO A 126 -2.30 -21.48 -7.30
N PRO A 127 -1.12 -22.03 -7.63
CA PRO A 127 -0.61 -21.99 -9.00
C PRO A 127 -1.59 -22.66 -9.97
N LEU A 128 -1.66 -22.11 -11.18
CA LEU A 128 -2.54 -22.63 -12.25
C LEU A 128 -1.84 -23.74 -13.05
N PHE A 129 -1.53 -24.84 -12.38
CA PHE A 129 -0.94 -26.00 -13.05
C PHE A 129 -1.12 -27.25 -12.24
#